data_4cd4e8eb3292e844a3045e6de33bae91
#
_entry.id   4cd4e8eb3292e844a3045e6de33bae91
#
_cell.length_a   1.000
_cell.length_b   1.000
_cell.length_c   1.000
_cell.angle_alpha   90.00
_cell.angle_beta   90.00
_cell.angle_gamma   90.00
#
_symmetry.space_group_name_H-M   'P 1'
#
loop_
_entity.id
_entity.type
_entity.pdbx_description
1 polymer ?
#
loop_
_entity_poly.entity_id
_entity_poly.type
_entity_poly.pdbx_seq_one_letter_code
_entity_poly.pdbx_strand_id
1 'polypeptide(L)'
;MRFAYADPPYLGCCRLYGHHHRQPYGCWDYPGTHQQLIVGLNANYDGWAFSASSTSLQELLPLAPPGIRVAAWVKPFAAYKRNVRAAR
;
A
#
# COMPACT_ATOMS: atom_id res chain seq x y z
N MET A 1 -3.31 18.77 -14.70
CA MET A 1 -3.01 18.08 -13.44
C MET A 1 -3.10 16.57 -13.60
N ARG A 2 -2.16 15.86 -13.06
CA ARG A 2 -2.14 14.40 -13.10
C ARG A 2 -2.25 13.84 -11.70
N PHE A 3 -3.20 12.91 -11.53
CA PHE A 3 -3.44 12.24 -10.25
C PHE A 3 -3.35 10.73 -10.45
N ALA A 4 -2.90 10.03 -9.42
CA ALA A 4 -2.79 8.58 -9.45
C ALA A 4 -3.30 7.96 -8.14
N TYR A 5 -3.83 6.77 -8.27
CA TYR A 5 -4.17 5.91 -7.13
C TYR A 5 -3.48 4.57 -7.34
N ALA A 6 -2.76 4.12 -6.33
CA ALA A 6 -2.05 2.85 -6.36
C ALA A 6 -2.55 1.93 -5.25
N ASP A 7 -2.85 0.71 -5.62
CA ASP A 7 -3.33 -0.32 -4.69
C ASP A 7 -2.53 -1.62 -4.92
N PRO A 8 -1.24 -1.62 -4.59
CA PRO A 8 -0.43 -2.83 -4.76
C PRO A 8 -0.81 -3.89 -3.73
N PRO A 9 -0.41 -5.15 -3.94
CA PRO A 9 -0.56 -6.17 -2.91
C PRO A 9 0.07 -5.69 -1.61
N TYR A 10 -0.62 -5.88 -0.50
CA TYR A 10 -0.14 -5.43 0.80
C TYR A 10 1.06 -6.27 1.25
N LEU A 11 1.88 -5.69 2.11
CA LEU A 11 3.03 -6.39 2.68
C LEU A 11 2.56 -7.71 3.32
N GLY A 12 3.26 -8.79 3.02
CA GLY A 12 2.94 -10.11 3.49
C GLY A 12 1.87 -10.84 2.69
N CYS A 13 1.28 -10.20 1.67
CA CYS A 13 0.19 -10.77 0.88
C CYS A 13 0.60 -11.17 -0.54
N CYS A 14 1.87 -11.05 -0.89
CA CYS A 14 2.35 -11.32 -2.25
C CYS A 14 1.99 -12.74 -2.71
N ARG A 15 2.07 -13.70 -1.81
CA ARG A 15 1.75 -15.11 -2.10
C ARG A 15 0.31 -15.33 -2.57
N LEU A 16 -0.60 -14.43 -2.20
CA LEU A 16 -2.01 -14.55 -2.58
C LEU A 16 -2.23 -14.25 -4.06
N TYR A 17 -1.31 -13.54 -4.68
CA TYR A 17 -1.41 -13.11 -6.07
C TYR A 17 -0.48 -13.90 -6.98
N GLY A 18 0.38 -14.75 -6.40
CA GLY A 18 1.34 -15.54 -7.15
C GLY A 18 2.27 -14.69 -7.98
N HIS A 19 2.74 -15.25 -9.08
CA HIS A 19 3.70 -14.58 -9.97
C HIS A 19 3.07 -13.56 -10.92
N HIS A 20 1.75 -13.39 -10.89
CA HIS A 20 1.07 -12.41 -11.75
C HIS A 20 1.41 -10.97 -11.40
N HIS A 21 1.88 -10.73 -10.19
CA HIS A 21 2.21 -9.39 -9.70
C HIS A 21 3.71 -9.19 -9.52
N ARG A 22 4.52 -9.98 -10.21
CA ARG A 22 5.96 -9.72 -10.26
C ARG A 22 6.20 -8.44 -11.05
N GLN A 23 6.83 -7.50 -10.40
CA GLN A 23 7.15 -6.22 -10.98
C GLN A 23 8.65 -6.10 -11.21
N PRO A 24 9.09 -5.18 -12.10
CA PRO A 24 10.52 -4.93 -12.27
C PRO A 24 11.23 -4.55 -10.97
N TYR A 25 10.47 -4.08 -10.00
CA TYR A 25 10.99 -3.63 -8.70
C TYR A 25 11.13 -4.76 -7.68
N GLY A 26 10.69 -5.97 -7.99
CA GLY A 26 10.75 -7.10 -7.08
C GLY A 26 9.40 -7.46 -6.46
N CYS A 27 9.46 -8.26 -5.39
CA CYS A 27 8.25 -8.72 -4.72
C CYS A 27 7.64 -7.61 -3.83
N TRP A 28 6.31 -7.55 -3.81
CA TRP A 28 5.58 -6.57 -3.02
C TRP A 28 5.62 -6.83 -1.51
N ASP A 29 6.19 -7.95 -1.07
CA ASP A 29 6.40 -8.21 0.35
C ASP A 29 7.57 -7.40 0.94
N TYR A 30 8.36 -6.73 0.11
CA TYR A 30 9.47 -5.92 0.57
C TYR A 30 9.08 -4.45 0.66
N PRO A 31 9.31 -3.80 1.81
CA PRO A 31 9.02 -2.36 1.94
C PRO A 31 9.70 -1.50 0.88
N GLY A 32 10.91 -1.88 0.44
CA GLY A 32 11.63 -1.16 -0.60
C GLY A 32 10.89 -1.12 -1.94
N THR A 33 10.13 -2.16 -2.28
CA THR A 33 9.33 -2.18 -3.50
C THR A 33 8.19 -1.14 -3.42
N HIS A 34 7.54 -1.06 -2.26
CA HIS A 34 6.51 -0.04 -2.02
C HIS A 34 7.12 1.36 -2.03
N GLN A 35 8.31 1.52 -1.46
CA GLN A 35 9.01 2.80 -1.45
C GLN A 35 9.29 3.28 -2.88
N GLN A 36 9.75 2.40 -3.75
CA GLN A 36 10.02 2.77 -5.14
C GLN A 36 8.76 3.24 -5.86
N LEU A 37 7.62 2.59 -5.62
CA LEU A 37 6.35 3.01 -6.18
C LEU A 37 5.96 4.39 -5.65
N ILE A 38 6.05 4.61 -4.35
CA ILE A 38 5.73 5.90 -3.73
C ILE A 38 6.62 7.02 -4.28
N VAL A 39 7.91 6.76 -4.40
CA VAL A 39 8.85 7.74 -4.98
C VAL A 39 8.44 8.10 -6.40
N GLY A 40 8.09 7.09 -7.21
CA GLY A 40 7.63 7.33 -8.58
C GLY A 40 6.33 8.12 -8.64
N LEU A 41 5.38 7.83 -7.78
CA LEU A 41 4.13 8.58 -7.69
C LEU A 41 4.37 10.05 -7.32
N ASN A 42 5.24 10.27 -6.33
CA ASN A 42 5.55 11.61 -5.85
C ASN A 42 6.29 12.43 -6.91
N ALA A 43 7.12 11.78 -7.73
CA ALA A 43 7.90 12.47 -8.76
C ALA A 43 7.08 12.77 -10.01
N ASN A 44 6.10 11.95 -10.36
CA ASN A 44 5.45 11.99 -11.66
C ASN A 44 4.00 12.51 -11.65
N TYR A 45 3.41 12.67 -10.47
CA TYR A 45 2.02 13.09 -10.34
C TYR A 45 1.88 14.27 -9.41
N ASP A 46 0.90 15.12 -9.70
CA ASP A 46 0.61 16.30 -8.87
C ASP A 46 -0.07 15.91 -7.56
N GLY A 47 -0.86 14.86 -7.60
CA GLY A 47 -1.49 14.29 -6.42
C GLY A 47 -1.56 12.79 -6.56
N TRP A 48 -1.49 12.09 -5.44
CA TRP A 48 -1.57 10.63 -5.45
C TRP A 48 -2.11 10.09 -4.14
N ALA A 49 -2.64 8.88 -4.21
CA ALA A 49 -3.05 8.12 -3.05
C ALA A 49 -2.48 6.70 -3.17
N PHE A 50 -2.14 6.14 -2.04
CA PHE A 50 -1.53 4.83 -1.96
C PHE A 50 -2.26 4.01 -0.89
N SER A 51 -2.78 2.85 -1.28
CA SER A 51 -3.50 1.98 -0.37
C SER A 51 -2.54 1.04 0.35
N ALA A 52 -2.72 0.90 1.65
CA ALA A 52 -1.91 -0.01 2.46
C ALA A 52 -2.76 -0.56 3.61
N SER A 53 -2.37 -1.72 4.11
CA SER A 53 -3.00 -2.26 5.31
C SER A 53 -2.54 -1.51 6.55
N SER A 54 -3.38 -1.46 7.58
CA SER A 54 -3.01 -0.81 8.83
C SER A 54 -1.77 -1.42 9.47
N THR A 55 -1.58 -2.73 9.30
CA THR A 55 -0.41 -3.43 9.84
C THR A 55 0.88 -3.08 9.11
N SER A 56 0.80 -2.56 7.89
CA SER A 56 1.96 -2.16 7.10
C SER A 56 2.41 -0.72 7.35
N LEU A 57 1.60 0.10 7.98
CA LEU A 57 1.89 1.53 8.15
C LEU A 57 3.19 1.76 8.90
N GLN A 58 3.46 0.95 9.91
CA GLN A 58 4.65 1.09 10.72
C GLN A 58 5.93 0.97 9.90
N GLU A 59 5.90 0.14 8.86
CA GLU A 59 7.04 -0.06 7.98
C GLU A 59 7.08 0.95 6.83
N LEU A 60 5.92 1.39 6.37
CA LEU A 60 5.82 2.23 5.17
C LEU A 60 5.94 3.72 5.46
N LEU A 61 5.40 4.19 6.59
CA LEU A 61 5.43 5.63 6.90
C LEU A 61 6.83 6.21 6.96
N PRO A 62 7.83 5.54 7.56
CA PRO A 62 9.19 6.07 7.56
C PRO A 62 9.82 6.20 6.17
N LEU A 63 9.28 5.47 5.18
CA LEU A 63 9.79 5.47 3.82
C LEU A 63 9.08 6.48 2.92
N ALA A 64 8.01 7.09 3.41
CA ALA A 64 7.21 8.01 2.64
C ALA A 64 7.81 9.42 2.65
N PRO A 65 7.52 10.24 1.62
CA PRO A 65 7.99 11.62 1.62
C PRO A 65 7.31 12.43 2.72
N PRO A 66 7.92 13.56 3.13
CA PRO A 66 7.30 14.42 4.14
C PRO A 66 5.99 15.01 3.64
N GLY A 67 5.11 15.33 4.57
CA GLY A 67 3.85 16.00 4.25
C GLY A 67 2.73 15.09 3.80
N ILE A 68 2.92 13.77 3.82
CA ILE A 68 1.83 12.83 3.51
C ILE A 68 0.78 12.83 4.60
N ARG A 69 -0.42 12.43 4.22
CA ARG A 69 -1.54 12.26 5.14
C ARG A 69 -2.02 10.83 5.11
N VAL A 70 -2.49 10.34 6.25
CA VAL A 70 -3.06 9.00 6.36
C VAL A 70 -4.56 9.15 6.55
N ALA A 71 -5.33 8.43 5.73
CA ALA A 71 -6.78 8.40 5.83
C ALA A 71 -7.25 6.96 5.97
N ALA A 72 -8.22 6.74 6.85
CA ALA A 72 -8.79 5.42 7.01
C ALA A 72 -9.85 5.18 5.93
N TRP A 73 -9.76 4.02 5.29
CA TRP A 73 -10.78 3.58 4.36
C TRP A 73 -11.80 2.76 5.14
N VAL A 74 -12.94 3.34 5.41
CA VAL A 74 -14.00 2.67 6.18
C VAL A 74 -15.01 2.09 5.22
N LYS A 75 -15.19 0.76 5.30
CA LYS A 75 -16.19 0.07 4.49
C LYS A 75 -17.50 0.01 5.28
N PRO A 76 -18.62 0.52 4.73
CA PRO A 76 -19.90 0.52 5.46
C PRO A 76 -20.44 -0.88 5.73
N PHE A 77 -20.04 -1.88 4.96
CA PHE A 77 -20.45 -3.27 5.14
C PHE A 77 -19.23 -4.16 5.30
N ALA A 78 -18.59 -4.05 6.45
CA ALA A 78 -17.47 -4.93 6.79
C ALA A 78 -18.04 -6.31 7.14
N ALA A 79 -17.84 -7.28 6.27
CA ALA A 79 -18.22 -8.65 6.56
C ALA A 79 -17.26 -9.24 7.61
N TYR A 80 -17.84 -9.86 8.63
CA TYR A 80 -17.04 -10.61 9.59
C TYR A 80 -16.41 -11.81 8.88
N LYS A 81 -15.12 -11.95 9.02
CA LYS A 81 -14.39 -13.11 8.50
C LYS A 81 -13.80 -13.89 9.67
N ARG A 82 -14.05 -15.20 9.66
CA ARG A 82 -13.47 -16.08 10.65
C ARG A 82 -11.94 -15.99 10.56
N ASN A 83 -11.27 -16.00 11.70
CA ASN A 83 -9.82 -15.94 11.83
C ASN A 83 -9.18 -14.60 11.49
N VAL A 84 -9.97 -13.57 11.33
CA VAL A 84 -9.44 -12.20 11.19
C VAL A 84 -9.59 -11.52 12.54
N ARG A 85 -8.47 -11.09 13.09
CA ARG A 85 -8.46 -10.31 14.33
C ARG A 85 -8.71 -8.85 14.03
N ALA A 86 -9.49 -8.21 14.86
CA ALA A 86 -9.65 -6.77 14.76
C ALA A 86 -8.32 -6.07 15.01
N ALA A 87 -8.05 -5.03 14.25
CA ALA A 87 -6.90 -4.18 14.50
C ALA A 87 -7.08 -3.46 15.84
N ARG A 88 -6.04 -3.43 16.61
CA ARG A 88 -6.03 -2.73 17.90
C ARG A 88 -5.28 -1.42 17.77
#